data_0b49a8d76643791408bffab5aac5a87b
#
_entry.id   0b49a8d76643791408bffab5aac5a87b
#
_cell.length_a   1.000
_cell.length_b   1.000
_cell.length_c   1.000
_cell.angle_alpha   90.00
_cell.angle_beta   90.00
_cell.angle_gamma   90.00
#
_symmetry.space_group_name_H-M   'P 1'
#
loop_
_entity.id
_entity.type
_entity.pdbx_description
1 polymer ?
#
loop_
_entity_poly.entity_id
_entity_poly.type
_entity_poly.pdbx_seq_one_letter_code
_entity_poly.pdbx_strand_id
1 'polypeptide(L)'
;VSTSLYSGASGIALGVGLDGDIQGLWGGATGLMSGFAGSSPYSGSSLYLDFLTPSLDTRITFTRGSNATLVDSTGKIVYAPVNLLLQSQTFDNAAWTKSGSSIVTGAAANPVDGALNAQKLMENTSTGQHRVFNTIGIAYNASTTFCFSVYVKAAERSFVYIRLNNGGGDFVTCFVNLITGAITTVTGAGSVAATNVGNGWWRIAAIGTSATSTAVSGYVATATSGSVVSYTGDGTSGIFIWGAQLEPLTYQTTPSTYVATTSAAYYGPRFDYDPVTLAPKGLLIEEQRTNLLLYSEQFDNAAWTNSGATVTANSIAAPSGEISADTIARTTSTADAIYNTIAFTGDGVKTVSIWIKKGTSPSPLIALLDATASTYRLWADVTWSGTTPSLAFTNGSLISSTNYGNGWWRLELATTAVTAANANRLY
;
A
#
# COMPACT_ATOMS: atom_id res chain seq x y z
N VAL A 1 -3.34 -8.16 37.56
CA VAL A 1 -3.68 -9.09 36.48
C VAL A 1 -2.70 -8.84 35.37
N SER A 2 -1.75 -9.75 35.17
CA SER A 2 -0.73 -9.66 34.13
C SER A 2 -1.28 -10.35 32.87
N THR A 3 -1.55 -9.58 31.84
CA THR A 3 -1.90 -10.11 30.51
C THR A 3 -0.63 -10.23 29.68
N SER A 4 -0.15 -11.45 29.45
CA SER A 4 0.91 -11.72 28.49
C SER A 4 0.26 -12.04 27.13
N LEU A 5 0.53 -11.17 26.14
CA LEU A 5 0.22 -11.42 24.73
C LEU A 5 1.33 -12.28 24.12
N TYR A 6 1.02 -13.49 23.70
CA TYR A 6 1.93 -14.32 22.91
C TYR A 6 1.72 -14.06 21.41
N SER A 7 2.77 -13.63 20.74
CA SER A 7 2.83 -13.48 19.28
C SER A 7 3.22 -14.82 18.65
N GLY A 8 2.35 -15.37 17.87
CA GLY A 8 2.65 -16.52 17.01
C GLY A 8 1.38 -17.24 16.60
N ALA A 9 1.02 -17.12 15.34
CA ALA A 9 -0.02 -17.83 14.59
C ALA A 9 -1.49 -17.49 14.93
N SER A 10 -2.17 -16.96 13.92
CA SER A 10 -3.61 -17.05 13.61
C SER A 10 -4.60 -16.80 14.75
N GLY A 11 -5.13 -15.57 14.78
CA GLY A 11 -6.41 -15.22 15.41
C GLY A 11 -6.52 -15.46 16.92
N ILE A 12 -6.35 -14.41 17.73
CA ILE A 12 -6.62 -14.47 19.16
C ILE A 12 -8.01 -13.88 19.42
N ALA A 13 -8.96 -14.69 19.89
CA ALA A 13 -10.18 -14.21 20.51
C ALA A 13 -9.98 -14.22 22.04
N LEU A 14 -10.04 -13.06 22.69
CA LEU A 14 -9.99 -12.92 24.15
C LEU A 14 -11.41 -12.71 24.66
N GLY A 15 -11.97 -13.71 25.34
CA GLY A 15 -13.21 -13.57 26.11
C GLY A 15 -12.89 -13.43 27.59
N VAL A 16 -13.44 -12.43 28.27
CA VAL A 16 -13.36 -12.29 29.73
C VAL A 16 -14.78 -12.52 30.30
N GLY A 17 -14.94 -13.60 31.02
CA GLY A 17 -16.20 -13.87 31.74
C GLY A 17 -16.36 -12.98 32.98
N LEU A 18 -17.59 -12.76 33.42
CA LEU A 18 -17.93 -11.98 34.62
C LEU A 18 -17.42 -12.58 35.91
N ASP A 19 -17.02 -13.83 35.92
CA ASP A 19 -16.49 -14.61 37.04
C ASP A 19 -14.95 -14.57 37.15
N GLY A 20 -14.26 -13.83 36.27
CA GLY A 20 -12.82 -13.65 36.33
C GLY A 20 -11.99 -14.82 35.79
N ASP A 21 -12.61 -15.85 35.27
CA ASP A 21 -11.91 -16.95 34.63
C ASP A 21 -11.52 -16.60 33.18
N ILE A 22 -10.22 -16.65 32.91
CA ILE A 22 -9.68 -16.50 31.56
C ILE A 22 -9.63 -17.87 30.91
N GLN A 23 -10.59 -18.17 30.05
CA GLN A 23 -10.54 -19.37 29.23
C GLN A 23 -9.88 -19.01 27.87
N GLY A 24 -8.61 -19.32 27.73
CA GLY A 24 -7.91 -19.30 26.44
C GLY A 24 -8.23 -20.58 25.67
N LEU A 25 -9.00 -20.48 24.59
CA LEU A 25 -9.18 -21.57 23.65
C LEU A 25 -8.00 -21.63 22.68
N TRP A 26 -7.15 -22.65 22.86
CA TRP A 26 -6.15 -23.04 21.89
C TRP A 26 -6.78 -24.00 20.87
N GLY A 27 -7.04 -23.54 19.70
CA GLY A 27 -7.51 -24.37 18.60
C GLY A 27 -6.85 -23.92 17.30
N GLY A 28 -6.30 -24.85 16.57
CA GLY A 28 -5.81 -24.58 15.22
C GLY A 28 -6.90 -23.92 14.38
N ALA A 29 -6.60 -22.82 13.76
CA ALA A 29 -7.51 -21.76 13.32
C ALA A 29 -8.52 -22.10 12.23
N THR A 30 -8.72 -23.33 11.84
CA THR A 30 -9.53 -23.66 10.66
C THR A 30 -10.90 -24.28 10.93
N GLY A 31 -11.27 -24.57 12.15
CA GLY A 31 -12.48 -25.36 12.41
C GLY A 31 -13.60 -24.73 13.24
N LEU A 32 -13.30 -23.76 14.08
CA LEU A 32 -14.29 -23.31 15.10
C LEU A 32 -14.98 -21.96 14.83
N MET A 33 -14.55 -21.18 13.85
CA MET A 33 -15.03 -19.81 13.67
C MET A 33 -15.94 -19.58 12.45
N SER A 34 -16.26 -20.59 11.67
CA SER A 34 -17.08 -20.45 10.45
C SER A 34 -18.60 -20.31 10.71
N GLY A 35 -19.04 -20.20 11.94
CA GLY A 35 -20.46 -20.14 12.29
C GLY A 35 -20.96 -18.90 13.04
N PHE A 36 -20.10 -17.94 13.35
CA PHE A 36 -20.44 -16.85 14.29
C PHE A 36 -20.49 -15.46 13.66
N ALA A 37 -21.10 -15.34 12.50
CA ALA A 37 -21.47 -14.02 12.00
C ALA A 37 -22.61 -13.43 12.84
N GLY A 38 -22.32 -12.50 13.74
CA GLY A 38 -23.31 -11.59 14.32
C GLY A 38 -23.74 -11.80 15.79
N SER A 39 -23.20 -12.77 16.53
CA SER A 39 -23.47 -12.87 17.98
C SER A 39 -22.21 -13.27 18.74
N SER A 40 -21.97 -12.66 19.91
CA SER A 40 -20.92 -13.12 20.82
C SER A 40 -21.15 -14.61 21.13
N PRO A 41 -20.15 -15.49 20.89
CA PRO A 41 -20.27 -16.90 21.24
C PRO A 41 -20.31 -17.13 22.75
N TYR A 42 -20.10 -16.10 23.54
CA TYR A 42 -20.11 -16.14 25.00
C TYR A 42 -21.27 -15.29 25.53
N SER A 43 -22.38 -15.95 25.87
CA SER A 43 -23.42 -15.29 26.62
C SER A 43 -22.86 -14.90 28.00
N GLY A 44 -22.70 -13.59 28.24
CA GLY A 44 -22.14 -13.04 29.47
C GLY A 44 -20.78 -12.33 29.35
N SER A 45 -20.12 -12.39 28.19
CA SER A 45 -18.86 -11.61 28.00
C SER A 45 -19.16 -10.12 28.00
N SER A 46 -18.43 -9.35 28.83
CA SER A 46 -18.52 -7.88 28.88
C SER A 46 -17.78 -7.20 27.71
N LEU A 47 -16.90 -7.91 27.00
CA LEU A 47 -16.16 -7.44 25.86
C LEU A 47 -15.95 -8.57 24.84
N TYR A 48 -16.38 -8.34 23.60
CA TYR A 48 -16.06 -9.17 22.45
C TYR A 48 -15.43 -8.27 21.37
N LEU A 49 -14.27 -8.67 20.85
CA LEU A 49 -13.56 -8.00 19.79
C LEU A 49 -13.32 -9.01 18.66
N ASP A 50 -13.95 -8.76 17.53
CA ASP A 50 -13.73 -9.55 16.31
C ASP A 50 -12.56 -8.95 15.52
N PHE A 51 -11.50 -9.73 15.34
CA PHE A 51 -10.34 -9.37 14.53
C PHE A 51 -10.29 -10.10 13.19
N LEU A 52 -11.26 -10.96 12.88
CA LEU A 52 -11.36 -11.63 11.58
C LEU A 52 -12.12 -10.78 10.56
N THR A 53 -13.09 -9.99 11.01
CA THR A 53 -13.76 -9.00 10.17
C THR A 53 -12.78 -7.87 9.86
N PRO A 54 -12.64 -7.42 8.59
CA PRO A 54 -11.63 -6.43 8.19
C PRO A 54 -12.00 -5.00 8.62
N SER A 55 -12.40 -4.85 9.89
CA SER A 55 -12.68 -3.57 10.53
C SER A 55 -12.30 -3.64 12.00
N LEU A 56 -11.76 -2.55 12.54
CA LEU A 56 -11.54 -2.44 13.98
C LEU A 56 -12.83 -2.02 14.68
N ASP A 57 -13.08 -2.61 15.85
CA ASP A 57 -14.09 -2.12 16.77
C ASP A 57 -13.79 -0.65 17.14
N THR A 58 -14.82 0.18 17.20
CA THR A 58 -14.69 1.62 17.46
C THR A 58 -14.07 1.96 18.82
N ARG A 59 -14.02 1.00 19.73
CA ARG A 59 -13.37 1.12 21.05
C ARG A 59 -11.85 0.97 20.98
N ILE A 60 -11.30 0.51 19.83
CA ILE A 60 -9.87 0.32 19.63
C ILE A 60 -9.28 1.58 19.00
N THR A 61 -8.34 2.19 19.69
CA THR A 61 -7.49 3.24 19.10
C THR A 61 -6.31 2.57 18.39
N PHE A 62 -6.16 2.86 17.11
CA PHE A 62 -5.07 2.33 16.28
C PHE A 62 -4.28 3.46 15.63
N THR A 63 -2.95 3.39 15.72
CA THR A 63 -2.06 4.32 15.05
C THR A 63 -0.88 3.56 14.47
N ARG A 64 -0.44 3.98 13.28
CA ARG A 64 0.77 3.50 12.63
C ARG A 64 1.50 4.66 11.96
N GLY A 65 2.83 4.69 12.04
CA GLY A 65 3.63 5.80 11.55
C GLY A 65 4.09 5.70 10.09
N SER A 66 3.84 4.56 9.43
CA SER A 66 4.31 4.33 8.04
C SER A 66 3.40 3.37 7.30
N ASN A 67 3.54 3.33 5.98
CA ASN A 67 2.85 2.35 5.16
C ASN A 67 3.37 0.93 5.40
N ALA A 68 2.54 -0.06 5.12
CA ALA A 68 2.90 -1.47 5.16
C ALA A 68 2.00 -2.28 4.23
N THR A 69 2.40 -3.51 3.93
CA THR A 69 1.66 -4.42 3.07
C THR A 69 0.93 -5.50 3.88
N LEU A 70 -0.08 -6.07 3.27
CA LEU A 70 -0.83 -7.23 3.74
C LEU A 70 -1.15 -8.13 2.54
N VAL A 71 -1.59 -9.35 2.80
CA VAL A 71 -2.23 -10.19 1.78
C VAL A 71 -3.73 -9.90 1.82
N ASP A 72 -4.32 -9.53 0.70
CA ASP A 72 -5.76 -9.27 0.61
C ASP A 72 -6.60 -10.56 0.42
N SER A 73 -7.91 -10.41 0.39
CA SER A 73 -8.86 -11.53 0.20
C SER A 73 -8.74 -12.22 -1.18
N THR A 74 -7.93 -11.71 -2.10
CA THR A 74 -7.62 -12.33 -3.39
C THR A 74 -6.26 -13.03 -3.40
N GLY A 75 -5.55 -13.05 -2.25
CA GLY A 75 -4.25 -13.68 -2.07
C GLY A 75 -3.07 -12.86 -2.58
N LYS A 76 -3.28 -11.57 -2.90
CA LYS A 76 -2.24 -10.69 -3.42
C LYS A 76 -1.70 -9.75 -2.35
N ILE A 77 -0.43 -9.39 -2.50
CA ILE A 77 0.19 -8.38 -1.63
C ILE A 77 -0.28 -7.00 -2.06
N VAL A 78 -0.87 -6.26 -1.12
CA VAL A 78 -1.37 -4.89 -1.33
C VAL A 78 -0.91 -3.98 -0.19
N TYR A 79 -0.96 -2.67 -0.43
CA TYR A 79 -0.82 -1.71 0.65
C TYR A 79 -2.03 -1.76 1.59
N ALA A 80 -1.79 -1.63 2.89
CA ALA A 80 -2.86 -1.41 3.86
C ALA A 80 -3.59 -0.10 3.55
N PRO A 81 -4.86 0.07 3.97
CA PRO A 81 -5.61 1.29 3.75
C PRO A 81 -4.81 2.52 4.18
N VAL A 82 -4.71 3.52 3.31
CA VAL A 82 -3.89 4.70 3.55
C VAL A 82 -4.54 5.93 2.94
N ASN A 83 -4.44 7.07 3.63
CA ASN A 83 -4.67 8.38 3.03
C ASN A 83 -3.49 9.28 3.39
N LEU A 84 -2.72 9.65 2.39
CA LEU A 84 -1.52 10.46 2.55
C LEU A 84 -1.81 11.96 2.64
N LEU A 85 -2.99 12.41 2.17
CA LEU A 85 -3.39 13.81 2.24
C LEU A 85 -3.67 14.21 3.68
N LEU A 86 -3.23 15.38 4.07
CA LEU A 86 -3.62 16.00 5.33
C LEU A 86 -4.92 16.79 5.15
N GLN A 87 -5.73 16.88 6.21
CA GLN A 87 -6.96 17.68 6.20
C GLN A 87 -7.90 17.30 5.04
N SER A 88 -8.14 16.02 4.86
CA SER A 88 -8.81 15.46 3.68
C SER A 88 -10.27 15.92 3.49
N GLN A 89 -10.88 16.55 4.50
CA GLN A 89 -12.22 17.14 4.46
C GLN A 89 -12.21 18.66 4.63
N THR A 90 -11.04 19.27 4.90
CA THR A 90 -10.91 20.67 5.30
C THR A 90 -10.05 21.43 4.29
N PHE A 91 -10.60 21.67 3.10
CA PHE A 91 -9.89 22.30 1.97
C PHE A 91 -9.57 23.79 2.19
N ASP A 92 -10.20 24.44 3.15
CA ASP A 92 -9.87 25.81 3.61
C ASP A 92 -8.59 25.83 4.45
N ASN A 93 -8.15 24.69 5.02
CA ASN A 93 -6.92 24.58 5.79
C ASN A 93 -5.67 24.92 4.93
N ALA A 94 -4.61 25.39 5.61
CA ALA A 94 -3.33 25.75 4.97
C ALA A 94 -2.61 24.57 4.29
N ALA A 95 -2.91 23.32 4.63
CA ALA A 95 -2.42 22.14 3.93
C ALA A 95 -2.85 22.10 2.45
N TRP A 96 -3.92 22.80 2.11
CA TRP A 96 -4.42 22.93 0.75
C TRP A 96 -4.09 24.31 0.19
N THR A 97 -3.38 24.34 -0.94
CA THR A 97 -3.11 25.58 -1.68
C THR A 97 -4.30 25.94 -2.55
N LYS A 98 -4.81 27.16 -2.42
CA LYS A 98 -5.86 27.73 -3.26
C LYS A 98 -5.21 28.65 -4.31
N SER A 99 -5.65 28.55 -5.55
CA SER A 99 -5.18 29.41 -6.65
C SER A 99 -6.38 29.84 -7.51
N GLY A 100 -6.61 31.15 -7.60
CA GLY A 100 -7.78 31.70 -8.31
C GLY A 100 -9.11 31.32 -7.68
N SER A 101 -9.12 30.84 -6.42
CA SER A 101 -10.32 30.30 -5.78
C SER A 101 -10.34 30.56 -4.27
N SER A 102 -11.49 30.39 -3.67
CA SER A 102 -11.73 30.36 -2.23
C SER A 102 -12.57 29.14 -1.84
N ILE A 103 -12.62 28.83 -0.55
CA ILE A 103 -13.40 27.71 -0.04
C ILE A 103 -14.50 28.26 0.89
N VAL A 104 -15.73 27.80 0.66
CA VAL A 104 -16.88 28.05 1.53
C VAL A 104 -17.18 26.77 2.30
N THR A 105 -17.16 26.84 3.63
CA THR A 105 -17.37 25.70 4.52
C THR A 105 -18.83 25.41 4.77
N GLY A 106 -19.19 24.16 5.10
CA GLY A 106 -20.57 23.77 5.44
C GLY A 106 -21.58 24.02 4.31
N ALA A 107 -21.15 23.95 3.06
CA ALA A 107 -21.93 24.38 1.91
C ALA A 107 -22.90 23.31 1.39
N ALA A 108 -22.68 22.02 1.72
CA ALA A 108 -23.56 20.92 1.32
C ALA A 108 -23.44 19.74 2.30
N ALA A 109 -24.45 18.86 2.27
CA ALA A 109 -24.38 17.56 2.94
C ALA A 109 -23.39 16.65 2.20
N ASN A 110 -22.48 16.01 2.94
CA ASN A 110 -21.50 15.08 2.37
C ASN A 110 -22.15 13.76 1.93
N PRO A 111 -21.51 12.98 1.03
CA PRO A 111 -22.13 11.79 0.45
C PRO A 111 -22.07 10.53 1.35
N VAL A 112 -21.34 10.55 2.48
CA VAL A 112 -21.07 9.34 3.28
C VAL A 112 -22.04 9.24 4.46
N ASP A 113 -22.16 10.29 5.26
CA ASP A 113 -23.01 10.31 6.47
C ASP A 113 -24.10 11.40 6.43
N GLY A 114 -24.11 12.24 5.38
CA GLY A 114 -25.09 13.33 5.22
C GLY A 114 -24.84 14.56 6.10
N ALA A 115 -23.73 14.61 6.84
CA ALA A 115 -23.41 15.77 7.65
C ALA A 115 -23.13 17.01 6.78
N LEU A 116 -23.54 18.19 7.25
CA LEU A 116 -23.38 19.45 6.54
C LEU A 116 -21.94 19.99 6.69
N ASN A 117 -20.96 19.28 6.11
CA ASN A 117 -19.55 19.60 6.19
C ASN A 117 -18.81 19.55 4.84
N ALA A 118 -19.50 19.27 3.74
CA ALA A 118 -18.92 19.42 2.43
C ALA A 118 -18.69 20.91 2.12
N GLN A 119 -17.61 21.20 1.40
CA GLN A 119 -17.15 22.54 1.11
C GLN A 119 -17.40 22.90 -0.35
N LYS A 120 -17.53 24.19 -0.66
CA LYS A 120 -17.64 24.68 -2.04
C LYS A 120 -16.31 25.29 -2.45
N LEU A 121 -15.73 24.74 -3.53
CA LEU A 121 -14.65 25.37 -4.26
C LEU A 121 -15.25 26.46 -5.15
N MET A 122 -15.08 27.71 -4.77
CA MET A 122 -15.65 28.88 -5.42
C MET A 122 -14.56 29.60 -6.21
N GLU A 123 -14.83 29.91 -7.47
CA GLU A 123 -13.93 30.69 -8.31
C GLU A 123 -13.89 32.16 -7.89
N ASN A 124 -12.76 32.84 -8.14
CA ASN A 124 -12.67 34.28 -8.04
C ASN A 124 -12.87 34.94 -9.42
N THR A 125 -12.72 36.27 -9.52
CA THR A 125 -12.94 37.01 -10.76
C THR A 125 -11.70 37.10 -11.67
N SER A 126 -10.60 36.44 -11.33
CA SER A 126 -9.39 36.46 -12.17
C SER A 126 -9.54 35.57 -13.41
N THR A 127 -8.73 35.84 -14.42
CA THR A 127 -8.59 34.93 -15.56
C THR A 127 -7.52 33.89 -15.24
N GLY A 128 -7.85 32.60 -15.30
CA GLY A 128 -6.94 31.53 -14.99
C GLY A 128 -7.65 30.25 -14.56
N GLN A 129 -6.91 29.36 -13.91
CA GLN A 129 -7.49 28.16 -13.27
C GLN A 129 -7.97 28.51 -11.86
N HIS A 130 -9.14 28.02 -11.51
CA HIS A 130 -9.74 28.18 -10.18
C HIS A 130 -9.69 26.83 -9.46
N ARG A 131 -8.65 26.64 -8.63
CA ARG A 131 -8.28 25.31 -8.13
C ARG A 131 -7.87 25.27 -6.67
N VAL A 132 -7.99 24.10 -6.08
CA VAL A 132 -7.38 23.72 -4.82
C VAL A 132 -6.52 22.47 -5.04
N PHE A 133 -5.37 22.39 -4.38
CA PHE A 133 -4.47 21.22 -4.49
C PHE A 133 -3.68 21.03 -3.21
N ASN A 134 -3.28 19.78 -3.01
CA ASN A 134 -2.37 19.40 -1.94
C ASN A 134 -1.18 18.65 -2.55
N THR A 135 0.03 18.99 -2.11
CA THR A 135 1.28 18.36 -2.50
C THR A 135 1.91 17.72 -1.29
N ILE A 136 2.16 16.43 -1.39
CA ILE A 136 2.85 15.70 -0.34
C ILE A 136 4.23 15.27 -0.83
N GLY A 137 5.24 15.46 0.02
CA GLY A 137 6.53 14.82 -0.13
C GLY A 137 6.38 13.33 0.21
N ILE A 138 6.87 12.47 -0.65
CA ILE A 138 6.76 11.03 -0.46
C ILE A 138 8.13 10.36 -0.61
N ALA A 139 8.33 9.31 0.17
CA ALA A 139 9.45 8.39 0.04
C ALA A 139 8.96 7.07 -0.58
N TYR A 140 8.49 7.12 -1.83
CA TYR A 140 8.13 5.94 -2.61
C TYR A 140 9.10 5.79 -3.78
N ASN A 141 9.23 4.57 -4.28
CA ASN A 141 10.05 4.30 -5.44
C ASN A 141 9.49 5.01 -6.69
N ALA A 142 10.35 5.37 -7.62
CA ALA A 142 9.93 5.66 -8.99
C ALA A 142 9.12 4.45 -9.51
N SER A 143 8.15 4.70 -10.35
CA SER A 143 7.20 3.70 -10.87
C SER A 143 6.11 3.24 -9.88
N THR A 144 5.98 3.87 -8.70
CA THR A 144 4.82 3.64 -7.83
C THR A 144 3.56 4.22 -8.49
N THR A 145 2.52 3.41 -8.56
CA THR A 145 1.19 3.84 -9.00
C THR A 145 0.45 4.50 -7.84
N PHE A 146 -0.15 5.67 -8.09
CA PHE A 146 -0.96 6.40 -7.12
C PHE A 146 -2.39 6.56 -7.62
N CYS A 147 -3.32 6.57 -6.67
CA CYS A 147 -4.70 6.99 -6.89
C CYS A 147 -4.97 8.26 -6.09
N PHE A 148 -5.39 9.31 -6.77
CA PHE A 148 -6.03 10.46 -6.17
C PHE A 148 -7.53 10.36 -6.37
N SER A 149 -8.31 10.34 -5.30
CA SER A 149 -9.76 10.33 -5.39
C SER A 149 -10.38 11.44 -4.54
N VAL A 150 -11.51 11.97 -5.00
CA VAL A 150 -12.24 13.04 -4.32
C VAL A 150 -13.74 12.95 -4.65
N TYR A 151 -14.58 13.29 -3.70
CA TYR A 151 -16.02 13.41 -3.93
C TYR A 151 -16.35 14.82 -4.42
N VAL A 152 -17.09 14.88 -5.54
CA VAL A 152 -17.45 16.14 -6.21
C VAL A 152 -18.93 16.12 -6.59
N LYS A 153 -19.58 17.27 -6.48
CA LYS A 153 -20.97 17.48 -6.89
C LYS A 153 -21.11 18.83 -7.59
N ALA A 154 -21.96 18.89 -8.62
CA ALA A 154 -22.27 20.14 -9.29
C ALA A 154 -22.92 21.15 -8.33
N ALA A 155 -22.52 22.41 -8.47
CA ALA A 155 -23.22 23.58 -7.98
C ALA A 155 -23.60 24.44 -9.21
N GLU A 156 -23.12 25.67 -9.30
CA GLU A 156 -23.31 26.50 -10.49
C GLU A 156 -22.44 26.05 -11.67
N ARG A 157 -21.29 25.40 -11.35
CA ARG A 157 -20.47 24.74 -12.36
C ARG A 157 -20.79 23.25 -12.41
N SER A 158 -20.89 22.70 -13.61
CA SER A 158 -21.24 21.30 -13.89
C SER A 158 -20.07 20.48 -14.41
N PHE A 159 -18.88 21.06 -14.51
CA PHE A 159 -17.66 20.37 -14.91
C PHE A 159 -16.57 20.56 -13.85
N VAL A 160 -15.81 19.50 -13.60
CA VAL A 160 -14.61 19.49 -12.78
C VAL A 160 -13.40 19.06 -13.61
N TYR A 161 -12.25 19.65 -13.33
CA TYR A 161 -10.97 19.19 -13.81
C TYR A 161 -10.20 18.56 -12.65
N ILE A 162 -9.75 17.33 -12.86
CA ILE A 162 -8.91 16.58 -11.92
C ILE A 162 -7.53 16.41 -12.54
N ARG A 163 -6.50 16.54 -11.69
CA ARG A 163 -5.12 16.35 -12.09
C ARG A 163 -4.36 15.61 -10.99
N LEU A 164 -3.65 14.58 -11.37
CA LEU A 164 -2.66 13.90 -10.55
C LEU A 164 -1.29 14.09 -11.19
N ASN A 165 -0.33 14.69 -10.46
CA ASN A 165 1.01 14.93 -10.99
C ASN A 165 2.10 14.74 -9.92
N ASN A 166 3.35 14.68 -10.39
CA ASN A 166 4.55 14.91 -9.59
C ASN A 166 5.22 16.20 -10.08
N GLY A 167 6.02 16.85 -9.33
CA GLY A 167 6.65 18.13 -9.72
C GLY A 167 7.30 18.20 -11.12
N GLY A 168 7.40 17.10 -11.84
CA GLY A 168 8.00 16.98 -13.18
C GLY A 168 7.03 16.77 -14.34
N GLY A 169 5.74 16.47 -14.07
CA GLY A 169 4.77 16.22 -15.13
C GLY A 169 3.46 15.62 -14.63
N ASP A 170 2.49 15.59 -15.52
CA ASP A 170 1.16 15.01 -15.22
C ASP A 170 1.19 13.50 -15.46
N PHE A 171 0.72 12.72 -14.47
CA PHE A 171 0.44 11.31 -14.68
C PHE A 171 -0.86 11.14 -15.45
N VAL A 172 -1.89 11.87 -14.99
CA VAL A 172 -3.21 11.87 -15.60
C VAL A 172 -3.94 13.16 -15.27
N THR A 173 -4.63 13.68 -16.27
CA THR A 173 -5.60 14.77 -16.11
C THR A 173 -6.90 14.39 -16.80
N CYS A 174 -8.00 14.89 -16.30
CA CYS A 174 -9.30 14.66 -16.92
C CYS A 174 -10.29 15.77 -16.61
N PHE A 175 -11.33 15.85 -17.44
CA PHE A 175 -12.56 16.58 -17.16
C PHE A 175 -13.69 15.60 -16.92
N VAL A 176 -14.56 15.92 -15.98
CA VAL A 176 -15.76 15.11 -15.69
C VAL A 176 -16.99 16.02 -15.68
N ASN A 177 -18.03 15.62 -16.40
CA ASN A 177 -19.33 16.23 -16.33
C ASN A 177 -20.06 15.73 -15.09
N LEU A 178 -20.30 16.59 -14.11
CA LEU A 178 -20.90 16.24 -12.82
C LEU A 178 -22.42 15.97 -12.87
N ILE A 179 -23.07 16.24 -14.00
CA ILE A 179 -24.48 15.89 -14.20
C ILE A 179 -24.62 14.46 -14.67
N THR A 180 -23.74 14.01 -15.58
CA THR A 180 -23.83 12.71 -16.25
C THR A 180 -22.78 11.70 -15.79
N GLY A 181 -21.69 12.16 -15.14
CA GLY A 181 -20.52 11.35 -14.82
C GLY A 181 -19.61 11.08 -16.04
N ALA A 182 -19.91 11.65 -17.19
CA ALA A 182 -19.12 11.44 -18.38
C ALA A 182 -17.71 12.03 -18.23
N ILE A 183 -16.69 11.20 -18.45
CA ILE A 183 -15.28 11.60 -18.46
C ILE A 183 -14.95 12.04 -19.88
N THR A 184 -14.38 13.23 -20.00
CA THR A 184 -13.94 13.81 -21.28
C THR A 184 -12.48 14.22 -21.18
N THR A 185 -11.76 14.12 -22.29
CA THR A 185 -10.38 14.61 -22.42
C THR A 185 -9.45 14.09 -21.30
N VAL A 186 -9.13 12.79 -21.37
CA VAL A 186 -8.09 12.22 -20.51
C VAL A 186 -6.73 12.41 -21.18
N THR A 187 -5.74 12.96 -20.46
CA THR A 187 -4.34 13.07 -20.92
C THR A 187 -3.42 12.39 -19.92
N GLY A 188 -2.26 11.95 -20.42
CA GLY A 188 -1.31 11.14 -19.64
C GLY A 188 -1.57 9.64 -19.77
N ALA A 189 -0.69 8.83 -19.16
CA ALA A 189 -0.72 7.37 -19.27
C ALA A 189 -1.60 6.69 -18.19
N GLY A 190 -2.35 7.48 -17.41
CA GLY A 190 -3.17 6.96 -16.33
C GLY A 190 -4.60 6.62 -16.74
N SER A 191 -5.39 6.20 -15.76
CA SER A 191 -6.82 5.90 -15.91
C SER A 191 -7.66 6.78 -14.99
N VAL A 192 -8.93 6.95 -15.34
CA VAL A 192 -9.88 7.75 -14.57
C VAL A 192 -11.20 6.99 -14.46
N ALA A 193 -11.81 7.04 -13.27
CA ALA A 193 -13.14 6.53 -13.02
C ALA A 193 -13.99 7.59 -12.31
N ALA A 194 -15.29 7.65 -12.66
CA ALA A 194 -16.29 8.46 -11.98
C ALA A 194 -17.41 7.54 -11.51
N THR A 195 -17.51 7.35 -10.21
CA THR A 195 -18.51 6.47 -9.58
C THR A 195 -19.63 7.32 -8.96
N ASN A 196 -20.86 7.08 -9.38
CA ASN A 196 -22.02 7.73 -8.78
C ASN A 196 -22.25 7.17 -7.37
N VAL A 197 -22.27 8.04 -6.37
CA VAL A 197 -22.50 7.67 -4.96
C VAL A 197 -23.83 8.20 -4.40
N GLY A 198 -24.71 8.65 -5.30
CA GLY A 198 -26.05 9.16 -4.96
C GLY A 198 -26.07 10.66 -4.69
N ASN A 199 -27.29 11.21 -4.61
CA ASN A 199 -27.56 12.60 -4.28
C ASN A 199 -26.79 13.64 -5.14
N GLY A 200 -26.45 13.29 -6.38
CA GLY A 200 -25.69 14.12 -7.33
C GLY A 200 -24.18 14.15 -7.04
N TRP A 201 -23.67 13.33 -6.12
CA TRP A 201 -22.26 13.18 -5.82
C TRP A 201 -21.59 12.10 -6.68
N TRP A 202 -20.39 12.40 -7.09
CA TRP A 202 -19.48 11.47 -7.79
C TRP A 202 -18.18 11.32 -7.01
N ARG A 203 -17.73 10.10 -6.80
CA ARG A 203 -16.34 9.85 -6.42
C ARG A 203 -15.52 9.73 -7.70
N ILE A 204 -14.61 10.67 -7.92
CA ILE A 204 -13.73 10.68 -9.09
C ILE A 204 -12.36 10.19 -8.65
N ALA A 205 -11.83 9.19 -9.33
CA ALA A 205 -10.53 8.60 -9.07
C ALA A 205 -9.63 8.76 -10.30
N ALA A 206 -8.46 9.35 -10.11
CA ALA A 206 -7.42 9.49 -11.12
C ALA A 206 -6.24 8.61 -10.69
N ILE A 207 -5.84 7.65 -11.52
CA ILE A 207 -4.78 6.67 -11.24
C ILE A 207 -3.68 6.86 -12.25
N GLY A 208 -2.44 6.96 -11.78
CA GLY A 208 -1.28 7.12 -12.65
C GLY A 208 0.02 6.74 -11.95
N THR A 209 1.03 6.37 -12.74
CA THR A 209 2.33 5.92 -12.25
C THR A 209 3.32 7.07 -12.23
N SER A 210 3.98 7.26 -11.08
CA SER A 210 4.99 8.30 -10.91
C SER A 210 6.29 7.92 -11.59
N ALA A 211 6.85 8.84 -12.39
CA ALA A 211 8.20 8.70 -12.94
C ALA A 211 9.30 9.14 -11.94
N THR A 212 8.94 9.74 -10.81
CA THR A 212 9.87 10.24 -9.80
C THR A 212 9.42 9.87 -8.39
N SER A 213 10.33 9.96 -7.43
CA SER A 213 10.09 9.55 -6.02
C SER A 213 9.99 10.74 -5.04
N THR A 214 9.77 11.99 -5.53
CA THR A 214 9.95 13.18 -4.67
C THR A 214 8.66 13.76 -4.09
N ALA A 215 7.62 13.89 -4.90
CA ALA A 215 6.34 14.46 -4.46
C ALA A 215 5.19 14.03 -5.37
N VAL A 216 3.99 13.97 -4.83
CA VAL A 216 2.75 13.76 -5.61
C VAL A 216 1.72 14.79 -5.19
N SER A 217 0.98 15.30 -6.17
CA SER A 217 -0.05 16.32 -5.95
C SER A 217 -1.37 15.91 -6.57
N GLY A 218 -2.44 16.07 -5.80
CA GLY A 218 -3.82 15.96 -6.27
C GLY A 218 -4.46 17.34 -6.42
N TYR A 219 -5.06 17.62 -7.57
CA TYR A 219 -5.70 18.89 -7.90
C TYR A 219 -7.18 18.70 -8.20
N VAL A 220 -7.97 19.65 -7.74
CA VAL A 220 -9.38 19.81 -8.10
C VAL A 220 -9.58 21.25 -8.58
N ALA A 221 -10.12 21.42 -9.77
CA ALA A 221 -10.44 22.73 -10.31
C ALA A 221 -11.84 22.78 -10.92
N THR A 222 -12.48 23.94 -10.85
CA THR A 222 -13.70 24.20 -11.61
C THR A 222 -13.39 24.26 -13.10
N ALA A 223 -14.36 23.89 -13.94
CA ALA A 223 -14.28 23.98 -15.39
C ALA A 223 -15.60 24.46 -15.98
N THR A 224 -15.56 25.14 -17.13
CA THR A 224 -16.77 25.60 -17.82
C THR A 224 -17.29 24.61 -18.85
N SER A 225 -16.41 23.68 -19.28
CA SER A 225 -16.77 22.62 -20.22
C SER A 225 -15.87 21.40 -20.03
N GLY A 226 -16.07 20.36 -20.81
CA GLY A 226 -15.20 19.16 -20.84
C GLY A 226 -13.80 19.38 -21.39
N SER A 227 -13.38 20.60 -21.62
CA SER A 227 -12.04 20.93 -22.15
C SER A 227 -11.48 22.29 -21.70
N VAL A 228 -12.24 23.08 -20.94
CA VAL A 228 -11.83 24.44 -20.54
C VAL A 228 -11.74 24.56 -19.01
N VAL A 229 -10.50 24.64 -18.52
CA VAL A 229 -10.17 24.81 -17.09
C VAL A 229 -9.63 26.22 -16.77
N SER A 230 -9.20 26.97 -17.79
CA SER A 230 -8.70 28.35 -17.63
C SER A 230 -9.67 29.33 -18.26
N TYR A 231 -10.29 30.20 -17.46
CA TYR A 231 -11.33 31.15 -17.88
C TYR A 231 -11.42 32.30 -16.89
N THR A 232 -12.19 33.33 -17.20
CA THR A 232 -12.49 34.43 -16.25
C THR A 232 -13.66 34.00 -15.37
N GLY A 233 -13.43 33.90 -14.07
CA GLY A 233 -14.49 33.53 -13.13
C GLY A 233 -15.42 34.67 -12.80
N ASP A 234 -16.57 34.37 -12.19
CA ASP A 234 -17.60 35.34 -11.77
C ASP A 234 -17.56 35.72 -10.28
N GLY A 235 -16.70 35.04 -9.50
CA GLY A 235 -16.53 35.27 -8.06
C GLY A 235 -17.58 34.61 -7.16
N THR A 236 -18.51 33.85 -7.73
CA THR A 236 -19.64 33.24 -7.00
C THR A 236 -19.89 31.78 -7.36
N SER A 237 -19.63 31.40 -8.60
CA SER A 237 -19.83 30.04 -9.10
C SER A 237 -18.78 29.07 -8.58
N GLY A 238 -19.14 27.78 -8.51
CA GLY A 238 -18.24 26.75 -8.03
C GLY A 238 -18.80 25.33 -8.13
N ILE A 239 -18.16 24.42 -7.46
CA ILE A 239 -18.54 23.01 -7.28
C ILE A 239 -18.42 22.62 -5.80
N PHE A 240 -19.23 21.65 -5.36
CA PHE A 240 -19.05 21.07 -4.02
C PHE A 240 -17.98 19.99 -4.04
N ILE A 241 -17.12 19.97 -3.02
CA ILE A 241 -16.04 19.02 -2.84
C ILE A 241 -16.04 18.45 -1.43
N TRP A 242 -15.64 17.18 -1.27
CA TRP A 242 -15.51 16.52 0.00
C TRP A 242 -14.58 15.31 -0.08
N GLY A 243 -13.92 14.94 0.99
CA GLY A 243 -13.29 13.66 1.18
C GLY A 243 -12.24 13.31 0.12
N ALA A 244 -11.12 14.01 0.11
CA ALA A 244 -9.99 13.69 -0.78
C ALA A 244 -9.11 12.60 -0.19
N GLN A 245 -8.61 11.68 -1.05
CA GLN A 245 -7.69 10.61 -0.67
C GLN A 245 -6.60 10.46 -1.71
N LEU A 246 -5.36 10.31 -1.24
CA LEU A 246 -4.21 9.94 -2.05
C LEU A 246 -3.58 8.69 -1.46
N GLU A 247 -3.48 7.66 -2.25
CA GLU A 247 -2.98 6.35 -1.83
C GLU A 247 -2.09 5.72 -2.91
N PRO A 248 -1.02 5.00 -2.54
CA PRO A 248 -0.32 4.13 -3.47
C PRO A 248 -1.16 2.89 -3.73
N LEU A 249 -1.12 2.41 -4.96
CA LEU A 249 -1.76 1.16 -5.37
C LEU A 249 -0.70 0.14 -5.81
N THR A 250 -1.08 -1.13 -5.78
CA THR A 250 -0.42 -2.22 -6.48
C THR A 250 -1.25 -2.56 -7.73
N TYR A 251 -1.93 -3.67 -7.77
CA TYR A 251 -2.71 -4.10 -8.93
C TYR A 251 -4.14 -3.48 -8.99
N GLN A 252 -4.57 -2.77 -7.94
CA GLN A 252 -5.94 -2.23 -7.87
C GLN A 252 -6.16 -1.16 -8.93
N THR A 253 -7.35 -1.16 -9.50
CA THR A 253 -7.80 -0.19 -10.51
C THR A 253 -8.86 0.79 -9.96
N THR A 254 -9.15 0.70 -8.67
CA THR A 254 -10.13 1.54 -7.96
C THR A 254 -9.57 2.00 -6.63
N PRO A 255 -9.99 3.16 -6.13
CA PRO A 255 -9.58 3.62 -4.81
C PRO A 255 -10.14 2.71 -3.71
N SER A 256 -9.39 2.58 -2.62
CA SER A 256 -9.87 1.94 -1.39
C SER A 256 -11.03 2.72 -0.76
N THR A 257 -11.65 2.17 0.28
CA THR A 257 -12.65 2.90 1.07
C THR A 257 -12.03 4.19 1.60
N TYR A 258 -12.79 5.28 1.50
CA TYR A 258 -12.34 6.59 1.96
C TYR A 258 -12.07 6.60 3.48
N VAL A 259 -10.93 7.17 3.84
CA VAL A 259 -10.54 7.39 5.23
C VAL A 259 -10.19 8.85 5.45
N ALA A 260 -10.83 9.46 6.45
CA ALA A 260 -10.60 10.85 6.81
C ALA A 260 -9.23 11.05 7.48
N THR A 261 -8.62 12.18 7.21
CA THR A 261 -7.38 12.63 7.86
C THR A 261 -7.51 14.04 8.41
N THR A 262 -6.71 14.36 9.41
CA THR A 262 -6.56 15.69 9.97
C THR A 262 -5.12 16.18 9.84
N SER A 263 -4.38 16.31 10.93
CA SER A 263 -3.00 16.81 10.95
C SER A 263 -1.93 15.78 10.58
N ALA A 264 -2.31 14.51 10.41
CA ALA A 264 -1.41 13.43 10.03
C ALA A 264 -2.01 12.56 8.93
N ALA A 265 -1.15 11.93 8.13
CA ALA A 265 -1.55 10.88 7.21
C ALA A 265 -2.13 9.69 7.99
N TYR A 266 -3.09 9.00 7.39
CA TYR A 266 -3.65 7.79 7.96
C TYR A 266 -2.98 6.57 7.34
N TYR A 267 -2.56 5.66 8.22
CA TYR A 267 -2.08 4.32 7.86
C TYR A 267 -2.92 3.30 8.63
N GLY A 268 -3.79 2.60 7.94
CA GLY A 268 -4.80 1.73 8.52
C GLY A 268 -4.28 0.37 9.01
N PRO A 269 -5.12 -0.37 9.74
CA PRO A 269 -4.80 -1.71 10.21
C PRO A 269 -4.64 -2.68 9.02
N ARG A 270 -3.90 -3.76 9.28
CA ARG A 270 -3.68 -4.82 8.31
C ARG A 270 -4.51 -6.03 8.70
N PHE A 271 -5.56 -6.31 7.95
CA PHE A 271 -6.33 -7.55 8.07
C PHE A 271 -5.83 -8.51 7.01
N ASP A 272 -5.05 -9.49 7.46
CA ASP A 272 -4.29 -10.39 6.60
C ASP A 272 -5.09 -11.64 6.22
N TYR A 273 -4.79 -12.18 5.05
CA TYR A 273 -5.40 -13.40 4.53
C TYR A 273 -4.33 -14.43 4.21
N ASP A 274 -4.73 -15.68 4.15
CA ASP A 274 -3.87 -16.73 3.64
C ASP A 274 -3.76 -16.59 2.10
N PRO A 275 -2.55 -16.50 1.52
CA PRO A 275 -2.39 -16.23 0.10
C PRO A 275 -2.84 -17.38 -0.82
N VAL A 276 -3.07 -18.57 -0.29
CA VAL A 276 -3.47 -19.75 -1.07
C VAL A 276 -4.92 -20.14 -0.79
N THR A 277 -5.29 -20.25 0.49
CA THR A 277 -6.65 -20.65 0.88
C THR A 277 -7.62 -19.49 0.91
N LEU A 278 -7.11 -18.24 0.90
CA LEU A 278 -7.87 -16.99 1.00
C LEU A 278 -8.64 -16.85 2.33
N ALA A 279 -8.30 -17.67 3.31
CA ALA A 279 -8.91 -17.61 4.63
C ALA A 279 -8.43 -16.36 5.38
N PRO A 280 -9.32 -15.61 6.08
CA PRO A 280 -8.91 -14.48 6.89
C PRO A 280 -8.04 -14.96 8.06
N LYS A 281 -6.89 -14.30 8.26
CA LYS A 281 -5.98 -14.51 9.40
C LYS A 281 -6.21 -13.51 10.53
N GLY A 282 -6.96 -12.43 10.25
CA GLY A 282 -7.25 -11.38 11.19
C GLY A 282 -6.24 -10.24 11.19
N LEU A 283 -6.22 -9.49 12.29
CA LEU A 283 -5.36 -8.31 12.44
C LEU A 283 -3.88 -8.72 12.54
N LEU A 284 -3.07 -8.30 11.57
CA LEU A 284 -1.62 -8.53 11.55
C LEU A 284 -0.90 -7.47 12.39
N ILE A 285 -0.22 -7.92 13.44
CA ILE A 285 0.61 -7.09 14.32
C ILE A 285 2.04 -7.62 14.26
N GLU A 286 2.98 -6.74 13.91
CA GLU A 286 4.40 -7.04 13.81
C GLU A 286 5.22 -5.93 14.44
N GLU A 287 6.42 -6.26 14.90
CA GLU A 287 7.42 -5.27 15.27
C GLU A 287 7.84 -4.45 14.05
N GLN A 288 8.21 -3.20 14.29
CA GLN A 288 8.78 -2.36 13.25
C GLN A 288 10.11 -2.95 12.76
N ARG A 289 10.21 -3.16 11.46
CA ARG A 289 11.41 -3.66 10.78
C ARG A 289 11.84 -2.65 9.70
N THR A 290 13.13 -2.60 9.45
CA THR A 290 13.71 -1.77 8.38
C THR A 290 14.37 -2.68 7.35
N ASN A 291 13.99 -2.54 6.09
CA ASN A 291 14.70 -3.20 5.00
C ASN A 291 15.99 -2.41 4.72
N LEU A 292 17.12 -3.08 4.86
CA LEU A 292 18.44 -2.50 4.63
C LEU A 292 18.88 -2.63 3.17
N LEU A 293 18.19 -3.43 2.37
CA LEU A 293 18.46 -3.57 0.94
C LEU A 293 17.81 -2.40 0.19
N LEU A 294 18.62 -1.60 -0.48
CA LEU A 294 18.15 -0.60 -1.41
C LEU A 294 17.75 -1.30 -2.72
N TYR A 295 16.71 -0.80 -3.36
CA TYR A 295 16.20 -1.35 -4.63
C TYR A 295 15.90 -2.85 -4.55
N SER A 296 15.23 -3.27 -3.48
CA SER A 296 14.97 -4.68 -3.18
C SER A 296 13.99 -5.38 -4.15
N GLU A 297 13.38 -4.65 -5.07
CA GLU A 297 12.51 -5.15 -6.15
C GLU A 297 13.04 -4.80 -7.56
N GLN A 298 14.24 -4.22 -7.66
CA GLN A 298 14.86 -3.76 -8.91
C GLN A 298 16.27 -4.34 -9.01
N PHE A 299 16.37 -5.60 -9.36
CA PHE A 299 17.65 -6.30 -9.45
C PHE A 299 18.49 -5.86 -10.65
N ASP A 300 17.91 -5.15 -11.61
CA ASP A 300 18.58 -4.47 -12.72
C ASP A 300 19.22 -3.12 -12.34
N ASN A 301 18.90 -2.58 -11.14
CA ASN A 301 19.46 -1.33 -10.64
C ASN A 301 20.96 -1.43 -10.36
N ALA A 302 21.69 -0.34 -10.60
CA ALA A 302 23.14 -0.26 -10.37
C ALA A 302 23.59 -0.51 -8.90
N ALA A 303 22.69 -0.45 -7.92
CA ALA A 303 22.94 -0.87 -6.53
C ALA A 303 23.24 -2.38 -6.42
N TRP A 304 22.79 -3.17 -7.39
CA TRP A 304 23.10 -4.58 -7.50
C TRP A 304 24.29 -4.78 -8.46
N THR A 305 25.36 -5.33 -7.94
CA THR A 305 26.51 -5.70 -8.77
C THR A 305 26.20 -6.99 -9.51
N ASN A 306 26.29 -6.93 -10.84
CA ASN A 306 26.14 -8.09 -11.70
C ASN A 306 27.51 -8.75 -11.96
N SER A 307 27.63 -10.04 -11.69
CA SER A 307 28.80 -10.86 -11.92
C SER A 307 28.45 -12.00 -12.87
N GLY A 308 28.30 -11.66 -14.16
CA GLY A 308 28.06 -12.66 -15.23
C GLY A 308 26.62 -13.14 -15.40
N ALA A 309 25.65 -12.69 -14.58
CA ALA A 309 24.24 -13.00 -14.76
C ALA A 309 23.57 -12.03 -15.76
N THR A 310 22.41 -12.40 -16.27
CA THR A 310 21.51 -11.49 -16.99
C THR A 310 20.28 -11.24 -16.14
N VAL A 311 19.91 -9.96 -15.97
CA VAL A 311 18.67 -9.57 -15.31
C VAL A 311 17.71 -9.03 -16.37
N THR A 312 16.53 -9.64 -16.47
CA THR A 312 15.43 -9.12 -17.27
C THR A 312 14.41 -8.51 -16.34
N ALA A 313 14.34 -7.17 -16.33
CA ALA A 313 13.49 -6.43 -15.44
C ALA A 313 12.01 -6.61 -15.79
N ASN A 314 11.15 -6.63 -14.77
CA ASN A 314 9.69 -6.63 -14.88
C ASN A 314 9.16 -7.68 -15.86
N SER A 315 9.67 -8.90 -15.77
CA SER A 315 9.44 -9.95 -16.77
C SER A 315 8.27 -10.87 -16.47
N ILE A 316 7.87 -10.97 -15.19
CA ILE A 316 6.76 -11.82 -14.74
C ILE A 316 5.94 -11.13 -13.64
N ALA A 317 4.70 -11.63 -13.45
CA ALA A 317 3.85 -11.14 -12.38
C ALA A 317 4.43 -11.51 -11.00
N ALA A 318 4.61 -10.52 -10.14
CA ALA A 318 5.02 -10.62 -8.74
C ALA A 318 3.86 -11.14 -7.85
N PRO A 319 4.09 -11.43 -6.56
CA PRO A 319 3.03 -11.75 -5.61
C PRO A 319 1.97 -10.66 -5.43
N SER A 320 2.27 -9.41 -5.78
CA SER A 320 1.31 -8.31 -5.86
C SER A 320 0.34 -8.41 -7.04
N GLY A 321 0.63 -9.25 -8.03
CA GLY A 321 -0.11 -9.36 -9.28
C GLY A 321 0.34 -8.39 -10.38
N GLU A 322 1.24 -7.46 -10.08
CA GLU A 322 1.87 -6.58 -11.08
C GLU A 322 3.00 -7.29 -11.81
N ILE A 323 3.26 -6.91 -13.06
CA ILE A 323 4.43 -7.38 -13.81
C ILE A 323 5.63 -6.54 -13.35
N SER A 324 6.19 -6.91 -12.20
CA SER A 324 7.28 -6.18 -11.54
C SER A 324 8.40 -7.10 -11.03
N ALA A 325 8.27 -8.41 -11.18
CA ALA A 325 9.32 -9.33 -10.78
C ALA A 325 10.35 -9.53 -11.89
N ASP A 326 11.62 -9.50 -11.50
CA ASP A 326 12.75 -9.68 -12.40
C ASP A 326 13.10 -11.16 -12.60
N THR A 327 13.58 -11.50 -13.78
CA THR A 327 14.15 -12.82 -14.06
C THR A 327 15.67 -12.72 -14.08
N ILE A 328 16.32 -13.54 -13.24
CA ILE A 328 17.78 -13.66 -13.18
C ILE A 328 18.17 -14.95 -13.91
N ALA A 329 18.99 -14.83 -14.94
CA ALA A 329 19.45 -15.96 -15.74
C ALA A 329 20.98 -16.02 -15.75
N ARG A 330 21.52 -17.25 -15.72
CA ARG A 330 22.94 -17.52 -15.94
C ARG A 330 23.29 -17.32 -17.42
N THR A 331 24.48 -16.85 -17.69
CA THR A 331 24.99 -16.72 -19.05
C THR A 331 25.79 -17.93 -19.47
N THR A 332 26.98 -18.16 -18.95
CA THR A 332 27.86 -19.26 -19.35
C THR A 332 28.71 -19.82 -18.20
N SER A 333 28.82 -19.12 -17.08
CA SER A 333 29.67 -19.49 -15.95
C SER A 333 28.91 -20.23 -14.86
N THR A 334 29.62 -21.04 -14.10
CA THR A 334 29.06 -21.68 -12.88
C THR A 334 29.01 -20.77 -11.68
N ALA A 335 29.61 -19.56 -11.77
CA ALA A 335 29.70 -18.57 -10.68
C ALA A 335 28.92 -17.28 -11.01
N ASP A 336 27.99 -17.32 -11.98
CA ASP A 336 27.17 -16.15 -12.31
C ASP A 336 26.24 -15.77 -11.15
N ALA A 337 26.30 -14.51 -10.73
CA ALA A 337 25.56 -14.01 -9.57
C ALA A 337 25.20 -12.54 -9.72
N ILE A 338 24.22 -12.11 -8.94
CA ILE A 338 24.02 -10.69 -8.58
C ILE A 338 24.20 -10.56 -7.08
N TYR A 339 24.74 -9.43 -6.61
CA TYR A 339 24.85 -9.18 -5.18
C TYR A 339 24.71 -7.71 -4.84
N ASN A 340 24.26 -7.44 -3.61
CA ASN A 340 24.22 -6.11 -3.02
C ASN A 340 25.11 -6.07 -1.78
N THR A 341 25.84 -4.97 -1.58
CA THR A 341 26.66 -4.76 -0.39
C THR A 341 25.84 -4.06 0.67
N ILE A 342 25.71 -4.68 1.84
CA ILE A 342 24.85 -4.22 2.93
C ILE A 342 25.70 -3.71 4.07
N ALA A 343 25.38 -2.53 4.60
CA ALA A 343 25.89 -2.00 5.84
C ALA A 343 24.93 -2.36 7.00
N PHE A 344 25.39 -3.14 7.95
CA PHE A 344 24.63 -3.44 9.15
C PHE A 344 24.92 -2.44 10.27
N THR A 345 23.93 -2.12 11.09
CA THR A 345 24.06 -1.19 12.21
C THR A 345 24.54 -1.84 13.51
N GLY A 346 24.76 -3.16 13.53
CA GLY A 346 25.23 -3.91 14.68
C GLY A 346 25.54 -5.35 14.33
N ASP A 347 26.36 -5.98 15.15
CA ASP A 347 26.72 -7.39 15.03
C ASP A 347 25.53 -8.32 15.31
N GLY A 348 25.73 -9.62 15.12
CA GLY A 348 24.77 -10.67 15.47
C GLY A 348 24.03 -11.25 14.28
N VAL A 349 23.06 -12.10 14.58
CA VAL A 349 22.22 -12.79 13.59
C VAL A 349 21.36 -11.78 12.82
N LYS A 350 21.24 -11.96 11.52
CA LYS A 350 20.38 -11.16 10.62
C LYS A 350 19.35 -12.05 9.94
N THR A 351 18.21 -11.46 9.61
CA THR A 351 17.18 -12.12 8.80
C THR A 351 17.30 -11.67 7.35
N VAL A 352 17.31 -12.62 6.44
CA VAL A 352 17.19 -12.40 4.99
C VAL A 352 15.84 -12.96 4.56
N SER A 353 15.05 -12.17 3.83
CA SER A 353 13.82 -12.67 3.21
C SER A 353 13.81 -12.37 1.71
N ILE A 354 13.32 -13.34 0.94
CA ILE A 354 13.24 -13.22 -0.50
C ILE A 354 12.00 -13.97 -1.03
N TRP A 355 11.33 -13.41 -2.03
CA TRP A 355 10.36 -14.14 -2.83
C TRP A 355 11.05 -14.78 -4.02
N ILE A 356 10.83 -16.07 -4.18
CA ILE A 356 11.38 -16.83 -5.31
C ILE A 356 10.27 -17.60 -6.02
N LYS A 357 10.46 -17.75 -7.31
CA LYS A 357 9.64 -18.60 -8.18
C LYS A 357 10.56 -19.47 -9.03
N LYS A 358 10.20 -20.74 -9.19
CA LYS A 358 10.99 -21.66 -10.00
C LYS A 358 11.10 -21.16 -11.44
N GLY A 359 12.33 -21.02 -11.91
CA GLY A 359 12.68 -20.83 -13.30
C GLY A 359 13.23 -22.13 -13.92
N THR A 360 14.17 -21.96 -14.82
CA THR A 360 14.87 -23.09 -15.49
C THR A 360 16.12 -23.57 -14.73
N SER A 361 16.66 -22.75 -13.81
CA SER A 361 17.80 -23.15 -12.98
C SER A 361 17.40 -24.26 -12.01
N PRO A 362 18.14 -25.39 -11.97
CA PRO A 362 17.81 -26.49 -11.08
C PRO A 362 18.12 -26.17 -9.61
N SER A 363 19.09 -25.28 -9.34
CA SER A 363 19.65 -25.07 -8.00
C SER A 363 20.18 -23.64 -7.85
N PRO A 364 19.30 -22.62 -7.63
CA PRO A 364 19.78 -21.31 -7.26
C PRO A 364 20.35 -21.30 -5.84
N LEU A 365 21.27 -20.37 -5.57
CA LEU A 365 21.90 -20.15 -4.27
C LEU A 365 21.44 -18.83 -3.68
N ILE A 366 21.18 -18.81 -2.37
CA ILE A 366 21.02 -17.60 -1.57
C ILE A 366 22.14 -17.57 -0.55
N ALA A 367 22.98 -16.52 -0.56
CA ALA A 367 24.13 -16.47 0.32
C ALA A 367 24.39 -15.06 0.86
N LEU A 368 24.88 -14.98 2.10
CA LEU A 368 25.47 -13.77 2.69
C LEU A 368 26.94 -14.03 2.97
N LEU A 369 27.82 -13.34 2.24
CA LEU A 369 29.26 -13.39 2.41
C LEU A 369 29.74 -12.20 3.25
N ASP A 370 30.43 -12.49 4.33
CA ASP A 370 31.34 -11.55 4.99
C ASP A 370 32.62 -11.50 4.16
N ALA A 371 32.72 -10.54 3.25
CA ALA A 371 33.82 -10.46 2.30
C ALA A 371 35.16 -10.07 2.96
N THR A 372 35.12 -9.39 4.12
CA THR A 372 36.33 -9.06 4.88
C THR A 372 36.93 -10.29 5.55
N ALA A 373 36.07 -11.13 6.15
CA ALA A 373 36.50 -12.39 6.78
C ALA A 373 36.58 -13.57 5.80
N SER A 374 36.17 -13.38 4.53
CA SER A 374 36.03 -14.44 3.51
C SER A 374 35.19 -15.63 4.00
N THR A 375 34.12 -15.34 4.75
CA THR A 375 33.29 -16.36 5.39
C THR A 375 31.82 -16.16 5.06
N TYR A 376 31.15 -17.22 4.62
CA TYR A 376 29.71 -17.19 4.43
C TYR A 376 28.98 -17.23 5.78
N ARG A 377 28.08 -16.29 6.00
CA ARG A 377 27.19 -16.20 7.17
C ARG A 377 25.83 -16.83 6.89
N LEU A 378 25.48 -16.93 5.62
CA LEU A 378 24.35 -17.69 5.08
C LEU A 378 24.84 -18.37 3.80
N TRP A 379 24.49 -19.63 3.67
CA TRP A 379 24.64 -20.40 2.43
C TRP A 379 23.51 -21.39 2.37
N ALA A 380 22.58 -21.15 1.45
CA ALA A 380 21.38 -21.96 1.26
C ALA A 380 21.23 -22.35 -0.23
N ASP A 381 21.49 -23.62 -0.53
CA ASP A 381 21.21 -24.19 -1.83
C ASP A 381 19.72 -24.51 -1.94
N VAL A 382 19.06 -23.96 -2.97
CA VAL A 382 17.64 -24.18 -3.21
C VAL A 382 17.47 -25.26 -4.27
N THR A 383 16.73 -26.31 -3.95
CA THR A 383 16.31 -27.34 -4.89
C THR A 383 14.79 -27.37 -5.01
N TRP A 384 14.25 -28.02 -6.04
CA TRP A 384 12.83 -27.94 -6.34
C TRP A 384 12.21 -29.34 -6.48
N SER A 385 11.13 -29.59 -5.75
CA SER A 385 10.21 -30.70 -5.96
C SER A 385 8.91 -30.17 -6.58
N GLY A 386 8.73 -30.35 -7.88
CA GLY A 386 7.70 -29.63 -8.61
C GLY A 386 7.96 -28.12 -8.56
N THR A 387 7.06 -27.35 -7.94
CA THR A 387 7.19 -25.91 -7.68
C THR A 387 7.54 -25.59 -6.22
N THR A 388 7.74 -26.61 -5.37
CA THR A 388 8.03 -26.42 -3.94
C THR A 388 9.55 -26.37 -3.73
N PRO A 389 10.09 -25.31 -3.08
CA PRO A 389 11.50 -25.22 -2.77
C PRO A 389 11.85 -26.08 -1.56
N SER A 390 13.03 -26.67 -1.60
CA SER A 390 13.71 -27.32 -0.47
C SER A 390 15.10 -26.71 -0.33
N LEU A 391 15.52 -26.44 0.90
CA LEU A 391 16.78 -25.75 1.17
C LEU A 391 17.76 -26.67 1.90
N ALA A 392 19.01 -26.69 1.43
CA ALA A 392 20.13 -27.29 2.14
C ALA A 392 21.08 -26.18 2.62
N PHE A 393 21.45 -26.20 3.89
CA PHE A 393 22.27 -25.15 4.50
C PHE A 393 23.69 -25.66 4.78
N THR A 394 24.68 -24.89 4.35
CA THR A 394 26.05 -24.99 4.86
C THR A 394 26.23 -24.07 6.07
N ASN A 395 25.62 -22.85 6.01
CA ASN A 395 25.61 -21.88 7.11
C ASN A 395 24.24 -21.21 7.17
N GLY A 396 23.79 -20.83 8.38
CA GLY A 396 22.48 -20.25 8.61
C GLY A 396 21.39 -21.30 8.77
N SER A 397 20.14 -20.88 8.75
CA SER A 397 18.99 -21.77 8.91
C SER A 397 17.71 -21.18 8.29
N LEU A 398 16.73 -22.05 8.05
CA LEU A 398 15.39 -21.66 7.64
C LEU A 398 14.59 -21.15 8.86
N ILE A 399 13.99 -19.98 8.74
CA ILE A 399 12.98 -19.49 9.68
C ILE A 399 11.59 -19.91 9.21
N SER A 400 11.25 -19.58 7.96
CA SER A 400 9.97 -19.94 7.36
C SER A 400 10.07 -20.09 5.83
N SER A 401 9.15 -20.89 5.28
CA SER A 401 8.94 -21.03 3.83
C SER A 401 7.44 -20.99 3.60
N THR A 402 6.94 -19.90 3.02
CA THR A 402 5.51 -19.64 2.85
C THR A 402 5.14 -19.64 1.38
N ASN A 403 4.15 -20.42 1.00
CA ASN A 403 3.58 -20.42 -0.35
C ASN A 403 2.65 -19.21 -0.53
N TYR A 404 2.88 -18.43 -1.58
CA TYR A 404 2.06 -17.27 -1.96
C TYR A 404 1.20 -17.51 -3.20
N GLY A 405 1.02 -18.77 -3.59
CA GLY A 405 0.29 -19.12 -4.81
C GLY A 405 1.07 -18.85 -6.09
N ASN A 406 0.52 -19.27 -7.22
CA ASN A 406 1.09 -19.05 -8.56
C ASN A 406 2.58 -19.45 -8.70
N GLY A 407 3.07 -20.35 -7.84
CA GLY A 407 4.46 -20.81 -7.79
C GLY A 407 5.42 -19.90 -7.05
N TRP A 408 4.93 -18.84 -6.41
CA TRP A 408 5.73 -17.95 -5.56
C TRP A 408 5.87 -18.48 -4.14
N TRP A 409 7.09 -18.36 -3.61
CA TRP A 409 7.43 -18.70 -2.23
C TRP A 409 8.18 -17.54 -1.59
N ARG A 410 7.83 -17.20 -0.35
CA ARG A 410 8.64 -16.34 0.51
C ARG A 410 9.48 -17.21 1.40
N LEU A 411 10.79 -17.05 1.31
CA LEU A 411 11.76 -17.69 2.19
C LEU A 411 12.25 -16.67 3.21
N GLU A 412 12.26 -17.05 4.47
CA GLU A 412 12.85 -16.26 5.57
C GLU A 412 13.97 -17.09 6.18
N LEU A 413 15.18 -16.52 6.18
CA LEU A 413 16.42 -17.22 6.49
C LEU A 413 17.14 -16.48 7.60
N ALA A 414 17.74 -17.20 8.56
CA ALA A 414 18.63 -16.64 9.56
C ALA A 414 20.10 -16.88 9.16
N THR A 415 20.92 -15.84 9.28
CA THR A 415 22.38 -15.96 9.13
C THR A 415 23.00 -16.54 10.40
N THR A 416 24.25 -16.98 10.36
CA THR A 416 25.10 -16.98 11.56
C THR A 416 25.46 -15.53 11.94
N ALA A 417 26.09 -15.31 13.09
CA ALA A 417 26.43 -13.96 13.52
C ALA A 417 27.31 -13.24 12.49
N VAL A 418 26.88 -12.05 12.06
CA VAL A 418 27.62 -11.15 11.18
C VAL A 418 28.42 -10.13 12.00
N THR A 419 29.48 -9.60 11.42
CA THR A 419 30.22 -8.44 11.97
C THR A 419 29.84 -7.21 11.15
N ALA A 420 29.24 -6.22 11.78
CA ALA A 420 28.68 -5.04 11.11
C ALA A 420 29.75 -4.17 10.43
N ALA A 421 30.94 -4.09 11.02
CA ALA A 421 32.07 -3.33 10.47
C ALA A 421 32.65 -3.94 9.18
N ASN A 422 32.30 -5.20 8.85
CA ASN A 422 32.81 -5.89 7.69
C ASN A 422 31.98 -5.57 6.42
N ALA A 423 32.60 -5.78 5.27
CA ALA A 423 31.89 -5.72 3.99
C ALA A 423 31.01 -6.97 3.84
N ASN A 424 29.68 -6.83 3.94
CA ASN A 424 28.72 -7.92 3.84
C ASN A 424 28.01 -7.87 2.49
N ARG A 425 28.00 -8.97 1.74
CA ARG A 425 27.39 -9.09 0.41
C ARG A 425 26.31 -10.15 0.39
N LEU A 426 25.09 -9.75 0.02
CA LEU A 426 23.97 -10.68 -0.21
C LEU A 426 23.94 -11.04 -1.71
N TYR A 427 23.97 -12.35 -1.98
CA TYR A 427 23.88 -12.97 -3.30
C TYR A 427 22.52 -13.64 -3.48
#